data_8e486d5639c87877f8589b24bee9adf0
#
_entry.id   8e486d5639c87877f8589b24bee9adf0
#
_cell.length_a   1.000
_cell.length_b   1.000
_cell.length_c   1.000
_cell.angle_alpha   90.00
_cell.angle_beta   90.00
_cell.angle_gamma   90.00
#
_symmetry.space_group_name_H-M   'P 1'
#
loop_
_entity.id
_entity.type
_entity.pdbx_description
1 polymer ?
#
loop_
_entity_poly.entity_id
_entity_poly.type
_entity_poly.pdbx_seq_one_letter_code
_entity_poly.pdbx_strand_id
1 'polypeptide(L)'
;MSIFAIAMRQLFITLLICVVSAIGADAQIVDLGQEKINTDSLRRELDNGPYFTLYKDNYFITGTSIGPQAPSRTNSDVKFQVSIAQRLTKSTLPFNTYLFLFYSQKCMWNIYEESLPMRDLNFNPGIGLAKHLFVKNRYIGKVTLLVEHESNGRDGVDSRSWNKISLACNIFIDPNFMIHGKVWIPIIDGMNNKDILDYSGIYQTGMT
;
A
#
# COMPACT_ATOMS: atom_id res chain seq x y z
N MET A 1 13.30 -13.58 -25.62
CA MET A 1 12.31 -12.99 -24.70
C MET A 1 12.69 -13.49 -23.32
N SER A 2 13.06 -12.60 -22.38
CA SER A 2 13.59 -13.03 -21.08
C SER A 2 12.51 -13.72 -20.25
N ILE A 3 12.90 -14.68 -19.39
CA ILE A 3 12.02 -15.39 -18.46
C ILE A 3 11.20 -14.39 -17.64
N PHE A 4 11.78 -13.24 -17.32
CA PHE A 4 11.15 -12.11 -16.64
C PHE A 4 9.95 -11.54 -17.42
N ALA A 5 10.07 -11.35 -18.73
CA ALA A 5 8.97 -10.85 -19.57
C ALA A 5 7.81 -11.85 -19.66
N ILE A 6 8.10 -13.13 -19.61
CA ILE A 6 7.07 -14.20 -19.61
C ILE A 6 6.34 -14.21 -18.25
N ALA A 7 7.10 -14.15 -17.14
CA ALA A 7 6.52 -14.09 -15.80
C ALA A 7 5.64 -12.84 -15.58
N MET A 8 6.09 -11.68 -16.02
CA MET A 8 5.32 -10.43 -15.99
C MET A 8 4.03 -10.53 -16.80
N ARG A 9 4.10 -11.09 -18.00
CA ARG A 9 2.91 -11.29 -18.86
C ARG A 9 1.92 -12.26 -18.22
N GLN A 10 2.38 -13.36 -17.65
CA GLN A 10 1.51 -14.31 -16.94
C GLN A 10 0.89 -13.68 -15.69
N LEU A 11 1.65 -12.94 -14.90
CA LEU A 11 1.14 -12.24 -13.73
C LEU A 11 0.07 -11.20 -14.11
N PHE A 12 0.31 -10.43 -15.19
CA PHE A 12 -0.65 -9.45 -15.68
C PHE A 12 -1.94 -10.10 -16.19
N ILE A 13 -1.83 -11.21 -16.91
CA ILE A 13 -2.97 -11.99 -17.40
C ILE A 13 -3.74 -12.59 -16.21
N THR A 14 -3.04 -13.16 -15.22
CA THR A 14 -3.69 -13.72 -14.02
C THR A 14 -4.41 -12.65 -13.22
N LEU A 15 -3.78 -11.48 -13.03
CA LEU A 15 -4.41 -10.35 -12.34
C LEU A 15 -5.62 -9.82 -13.12
N LEU A 16 -5.52 -9.74 -14.44
CA LEU A 16 -6.63 -9.33 -15.31
C LEU A 16 -7.77 -10.35 -15.25
N ILE A 17 -7.47 -11.65 -15.26
CA ILE A 17 -8.46 -12.73 -15.10
C ILE A 17 -9.11 -12.66 -13.72
N CYS A 18 -8.35 -12.44 -12.64
CA CYS A 18 -8.90 -12.28 -11.30
C CYS A 18 -9.81 -11.05 -11.19
N VAL A 19 -9.44 -9.92 -11.80
CA VAL A 19 -10.26 -8.72 -11.84
C VAL A 19 -11.53 -8.94 -12.70
N VAL A 20 -11.40 -9.57 -13.87
CA VAL A 20 -12.51 -9.85 -14.78
C VAL A 20 -13.43 -10.93 -14.19
N SER A 21 -12.90 -11.96 -13.54
CA SER A 21 -13.72 -12.97 -12.86
C SER A 21 -14.41 -12.42 -11.61
N ALA A 22 -13.81 -11.47 -10.89
CA ALA A 22 -14.45 -10.74 -9.80
C ALA A 22 -15.60 -9.83 -10.30
N ILE A 23 -15.53 -9.36 -11.55
CA ILE A 23 -16.60 -8.57 -12.20
C ILE A 23 -17.68 -9.47 -12.80
N GLY A 24 -17.31 -10.66 -13.30
CA GLY A 24 -18.20 -11.59 -14.02
C GLY A 24 -18.77 -12.72 -13.16
N ALA A 25 -18.22 -12.97 -11.98
CA ALA A 25 -18.87 -13.87 -11.06
C ALA A 25 -20.14 -13.16 -10.55
N ASP A 26 -21.29 -13.78 -10.78
CA ASP A 26 -22.40 -13.72 -9.83
C ASP A 26 -21.89 -14.38 -8.52
N ALA A 27 -20.83 -13.85 -7.95
CA ALA A 27 -20.50 -14.14 -6.60
C ALA A 27 -21.79 -13.86 -5.84
N GLN A 28 -22.33 -14.87 -5.21
CA GLN A 28 -23.30 -14.68 -4.16
C GLN A 28 -22.60 -13.70 -3.19
N ILE A 29 -22.79 -12.40 -3.49
CA ILE A 29 -22.48 -11.34 -2.55
C ILE A 29 -23.43 -11.69 -1.43
N VAL A 30 -22.90 -12.31 -0.40
CA VAL A 30 -23.62 -12.60 0.82
C VAL A 30 -24.46 -11.38 1.09
N ASP A 31 -25.76 -11.55 1.23
CA ASP A 31 -26.66 -10.43 1.48
C ASP A 31 -26.34 -9.90 2.87
N LEU A 32 -25.46 -8.93 2.91
CA LEU A 32 -24.88 -8.39 4.13
C LEU A 32 -25.86 -7.55 4.93
N GLY A 33 -27.17 -7.63 4.62
CA GLY A 33 -28.20 -6.90 5.35
C GLY A 33 -27.99 -5.37 5.38
N GLN A 34 -27.07 -4.87 4.57
CA GLN A 34 -26.85 -3.43 4.45
C GLN A 34 -28.07 -2.84 3.75
N GLU A 35 -28.75 -1.92 4.41
CA GLU A 35 -29.73 -1.04 3.79
C GLU A 35 -29.18 -0.56 2.44
N LYS A 36 -30.05 -0.47 1.43
CA LYS A 36 -29.69 0.10 0.12
C LYS A 36 -29.19 1.52 0.33
N ILE A 37 -27.91 1.66 0.61
CA ILE A 37 -27.28 2.97 0.77
C ILE A 37 -27.40 3.67 -0.58
N ASN A 38 -28.04 4.83 -0.57
CA ASN A 38 -28.11 5.67 -1.76
C ASN A 38 -26.67 6.05 -2.15
N THR A 39 -26.19 5.52 -3.28
CA THR A 39 -24.81 5.75 -3.76
C THR A 39 -24.49 7.22 -3.92
N ASP A 40 -25.48 8.07 -4.22
CA ASP A 40 -25.26 9.51 -4.35
C ASP A 40 -25.07 10.18 -3.00
N SER A 41 -25.75 9.69 -1.94
CA SER A 41 -25.53 10.20 -0.59
C SER A 41 -24.16 9.76 -0.06
N LEU A 42 -23.77 8.51 -0.29
CA LEU A 42 -22.46 8.01 0.11
C LEU A 42 -21.32 8.72 -0.65
N ARG A 43 -21.50 8.99 -1.95
CA ARG A 43 -20.53 9.79 -2.72
C ARG A 43 -20.37 11.20 -2.14
N ARG A 44 -21.47 11.87 -1.80
CA ARG A 44 -21.44 13.19 -1.15
C ARG A 44 -20.74 13.14 0.19
N GLU A 45 -20.95 12.09 0.96
CA GLU A 45 -20.28 11.87 2.23
C GLU A 45 -18.77 11.66 2.04
N LEU A 46 -18.37 10.84 1.06
CA LEU A 46 -16.97 10.66 0.67
C LEU A 46 -16.34 11.98 0.15
N ASP A 47 -17.08 12.78 -0.61
CA ASP A 47 -16.64 14.10 -1.07
C ASP A 47 -16.43 15.08 0.08
N ASN A 48 -17.27 15.02 1.10
CA ASN A 48 -17.19 15.86 2.29
C ASN A 48 -16.31 15.28 3.40
N GLY A 49 -15.76 14.07 3.20
CA GLY A 49 -14.88 13.44 4.16
C GLY A 49 -13.57 14.20 4.39
N PRO A 50 -12.83 13.86 5.43
CA PRO A 50 -11.61 14.58 5.80
C PRO A 50 -10.56 14.54 4.68
N TYR A 51 -9.88 15.65 4.48
CA TYR A 51 -8.79 15.74 3.50
C TYR A 51 -7.54 15.02 3.96
N PHE A 52 -7.32 14.94 5.27
CA PHE A 52 -6.20 14.27 5.88
C PHE A 52 -6.66 12.96 6.53
N THR A 53 -6.04 11.84 6.16
CA THR A 53 -6.41 10.51 6.59
C THR A 53 -5.19 9.62 6.81
N LEU A 54 -5.38 8.48 7.42
CA LEU A 54 -4.38 7.42 7.46
C LEU A 54 -4.34 6.70 6.11
N TYR A 55 -3.14 6.26 5.70
CA TYR A 55 -2.94 5.53 4.44
C TYR A 55 -2.69 4.04 4.66
N LYS A 56 -1.73 3.72 5.52
CA LYS A 56 -1.40 2.38 6.00
C LYS A 56 -1.50 2.38 7.52
N ASP A 57 -1.33 1.22 8.11
CA ASP A 57 -1.30 1.09 9.57
C ASP A 57 -0.17 1.94 10.17
N ASN A 58 -0.51 2.66 11.22
CA ASN A 58 0.44 3.35 12.06
C ASN A 58 0.68 2.48 13.30
N TYR A 59 1.92 2.15 13.55
CA TYR A 59 2.28 1.30 14.66
C TYR A 59 3.61 1.70 15.29
N PHE A 60 3.75 1.35 16.55
CA PHE A 60 4.99 1.40 17.30
C PHE A 60 5.08 0.09 18.08
N ILE A 61 6.04 -0.74 17.73
CA ILE A 61 6.24 -2.06 18.32
C ILE A 61 7.68 -2.20 18.81
N THR A 62 7.85 -2.85 19.93
CA THR A 62 9.16 -3.24 20.44
C THR A 62 9.27 -4.75 20.50
N GLY A 63 10.46 -5.25 20.33
CA GLY A 63 10.74 -6.66 20.35
C GLY A 63 12.17 -6.97 20.73
N THR A 64 12.40 -8.22 21.04
CA THR A 64 13.73 -8.77 21.29
C THR A 64 13.88 -10.11 20.58
N SER A 65 15.11 -10.50 20.29
CA SER A 65 15.38 -11.80 19.70
C SER A 65 14.98 -12.91 20.66
N ILE A 66 14.19 -13.87 20.16
CA ILE A 66 13.85 -15.10 20.87
C ILE A 66 14.89 -16.16 20.45
N GLY A 67 15.75 -16.57 21.39
CA GLY A 67 16.81 -17.53 21.09
C GLY A 67 17.59 -17.91 22.36
N PRO A 68 18.73 -18.59 22.19
CA PRO A 68 19.56 -19.01 23.34
C PRO A 68 20.19 -17.83 24.10
N GLN A 69 20.17 -16.61 23.52
CA GLN A 69 20.66 -15.41 24.18
C GLN A 69 19.52 -14.71 24.93
N ALA A 70 19.76 -14.33 26.16
CA ALA A 70 18.83 -13.54 26.94
C ALA A 70 18.57 -12.16 26.27
N PRO A 71 17.37 -11.56 26.46
CA PRO A 71 17.10 -10.19 26.04
C PRO A 71 18.18 -9.23 26.55
N SER A 72 18.66 -8.39 25.67
CA SER A 72 19.70 -7.41 25.94
C SER A 72 19.48 -6.12 25.16
N ARG A 73 20.20 -5.07 25.50
CA ARG A 73 20.13 -3.79 24.76
C ARG A 73 20.52 -3.91 23.30
N THR A 74 21.37 -4.88 22.95
CA THR A 74 21.90 -5.06 21.59
C THR A 74 21.05 -5.99 20.71
N ASN A 75 20.12 -6.76 21.28
CA ASN A 75 19.23 -7.66 20.55
C ASN A 75 17.75 -7.28 20.70
N SER A 76 17.49 -6.10 21.27
CA SER A 76 16.15 -5.51 21.40
C SER A 76 16.07 -4.21 20.64
N ASP A 77 15.02 -4.02 19.87
CA ASP A 77 14.82 -2.85 19.04
C ASP A 77 13.35 -2.42 18.96
N VAL A 78 13.12 -1.33 18.28
CA VAL A 78 11.79 -0.79 18.01
C VAL A 78 11.63 -0.67 16.51
N LYS A 79 10.43 -1.02 16.05
CA LYS A 79 9.98 -0.75 14.69
C LYS A 79 8.74 0.12 14.76
N PHE A 80 8.73 1.22 14.02
CA PHE A 80 7.51 2.02 13.89
C PHE A 80 7.23 2.40 12.44
N GLN A 81 5.98 2.68 12.18
CA GLN A 81 5.53 3.23 10.90
C GLN A 81 4.55 4.38 11.16
N VAL A 82 4.77 5.46 10.43
CA VAL A 82 3.82 6.57 10.29
C VAL A 82 3.41 6.63 8.82
N SER A 83 2.11 6.65 8.57
CA SER A 83 1.58 6.64 7.21
C SER A 83 0.31 7.48 7.12
N ILE A 84 0.33 8.44 6.21
CA ILE A 84 -0.70 9.46 6.05
C ILE A 84 -1.05 9.63 4.57
N ALA A 85 -2.25 10.14 4.32
CA ALA A 85 -2.70 10.58 3.00
C ALA A 85 -3.36 11.95 3.11
N GLN A 86 -3.05 12.82 2.17
CA GLN A 86 -3.68 14.12 2.00
C GLN A 86 -4.44 14.13 0.67
N ARG A 87 -5.75 14.30 0.73
CA ARG A 87 -6.56 14.52 -0.46
C ARG A 87 -6.33 15.94 -0.97
N LEU A 88 -6.05 16.09 -2.25
CA LEU A 88 -5.78 17.38 -2.88
C LEU A 88 -7.00 17.96 -3.60
N THR A 89 -7.92 17.10 -4.06
CA THR A 89 -9.11 17.51 -4.80
C THR A 89 -10.37 17.32 -4.00
N LYS A 90 -11.27 18.30 -4.07
CA LYS A 90 -12.56 18.26 -3.38
C LYS A 90 -13.61 17.50 -4.16
N SER A 91 -13.66 17.68 -5.45
CA SER A 91 -14.59 17.01 -6.35
C SER A 91 -13.87 16.02 -7.23
N THR A 92 -14.63 15.21 -7.89
CA THR A 92 -14.13 14.17 -8.76
C THR A 92 -13.40 14.72 -9.97
N LEU A 93 -12.22 14.22 -10.20
CA LEU A 93 -11.51 14.32 -11.46
C LEU A 93 -12.18 13.39 -12.50
N PRO A 94 -11.77 13.41 -13.78
CA PRO A 94 -12.26 12.46 -14.77
C PRO A 94 -12.28 11.03 -14.24
N PHE A 95 -13.28 10.24 -14.64
CA PHE A 95 -13.54 8.87 -14.16
C PHE A 95 -13.94 8.73 -12.70
N ASN A 96 -14.39 9.80 -12.05
CA ASN A 96 -14.70 9.84 -10.62
C ASN A 96 -13.50 9.46 -9.73
N THR A 97 -12.34 10.06 -10.00
CA THR A 97 -11.13 9.87 -9.23
C THR A 97 -10.82 11.07 -8.35
N TYR A 98 -10.04 10.83 -7.29
CA TYR A 98 -9.53 11.84 -6.36
C TYR A 98 -8.02 11.82 -6.39
N LEU A 99 -7.39 12.98 -6.37
CA LEU A 99 -5.95 13.11 -6.26
C LEU A 99 -5.53 13.13 -4.79
N PHE A 100 -4.53 12.32 -4.46
CA PHE A 100 -3.95 12.22 -3.13
C PHE A 100 -2.43 12.36 -3.17
N LEU A 101 -1.88 12.97 -2.13
CA LEU A 101 -0.50 12.77 -1.70
C LEU A 101 -0.47 11.69 -0.62
N PHE A 102 0.52 10.82 -0.70
CA PHE A 102 0.76 9.76 0.25
C PHE A 102 2.15 9.88 0.83
N TYR A 103 2.29 9.59 2.09
CA TYR A 103 3.57 9.49 2.74
C TYR A 103 3.58 8.36 3.73
N SER A 104 4.60 7.51 3.67
CA SER A 104 4.85 6.50 4.68
C SER A 104 6.31 6.57 5.09
N GLN A 105 6.56 6.48 6.37
CA GLN A 105 7.89 6.35 6.93
C GLN A 105 7.93 5.12 7.83
N LYS A 106 8.87 4.23 7.56
CA LYS A 106 9.17 3.08 8.40
C LYS A 106 10.56 3.25 8.99
N CYS A 107 10.71 2.94 10.26
CA CYS A 107 11.97 3.05 10.97
C CYS A 107 12.24 1.80 11.80
N MET A 108 13.49 1.36 11.78
CA MET A 108 14.06 0.42 12.72
C MET A 108 14.99 1.20 13.66
N TRP A 109 14.70 1.19 14.95
CA TRP A 109 15.33 2.06 15.93
C TRP A 109 15.85 1.29 17.13
N ASN A 110 17.14 1.41 17.39
CA ASN A 110 17.78 0.79 18.57
C ASN A 110 17.65 1.70 19.78
N ILE A 111 16.44 1.84 20.27
CA ILE A 111 16.12 2.70 21.43
C ILE A 111 16.81 2.27 22.73
N TYR A 112 17.30 1.04 22.80
CA TYR A 112 17.94 0.50 24.00
C TYR A 112 19.45 0.63 24.02
N GLU A 113 20.06 1.01 22.88
CA GLU A 113 21.51 1.24 22.79
C GLU A 113 21.87 2.68 23.19
N GLU A 114 23.14 2.86 23.57
CA GLU A 114 23.68 4.21 23.76
C GLU A 114 23.58 5.01 22.48
N SER A 115 23.32 6.32 22.57
CA SER A 115 23.09 7.22 21.45
C SER A 115 21.86 6.95 20.59
N LEU A 116 21.00 5.98 20.94
CA LEU A 116 19.71 5.69 20.32
C LEU A 116 19.79 5.66 18.77
N PRO A 117 20.65 4.84 18.15
CA PRO A 117 20.88 4.91 16.71
C PRO A 117 19.68 4.40 15.92
N MET A 118 19.31 5.13 14.88
CA MET A 118 18.36 4.64 13.88
C MET A 118 19.09 3.77 12.87
N ARG A 119 18.77 2.48 12.83
CA ARG A 119 19.44 1.51 11.95
C ARG A 119 19.01 1.65 10.52
N ASP A 120 17.70 1.75 10.33
CA ASP A 120 17.13 1.80 9.00
C ASP A 120 15.97 2.76 8.96
N LEU A 121 15.95 3.57 7.92
CA LEU A 121 14.90 4.53 7.61
C LEU A 121 14.41 4.24 6.20
N ASN A 122 13.11 4.20 6.02
CA ASN A 122 12.50 4.06 4.72
C ASN A 122 11.45 5.16 4.55
N PHE A 123 11.69 6.03 3.59
CA PHE A 123 10.85 7.15 3.22
C PHE A 123 10.10 6.78 1.93
N ASN A 124 8.78 6.85 1.92
CA ASN A 124 7.97 6.49 0.78
C ASN A 124 6.91 7.57 0.51
N PRO A 125 7.30 8.72 -0.07
CA PRO A 125 6.35 9.68 -0.61
C PRO A 125 5.74 9.16 -1.92
N GLY A 126 4.52 9.61 -2.21
CA GLY A 126 3.84 9.24 -3.44
C GLY A 126 2.69 10.19 -3.77
N ILE A 127 2.28 10.16 -5.02
CA ILE A 127 1.10 10.81 -5.52
C ILE A 127 0.26 9.81 -6.28
N GLY A 128 -1.05 9.89 -6.20
CA GLY A 128 -1.89 8.93 -6.89
C GLY A 128 -3.34 9.34 -7.04
N LEU A 129 -4.00 8.61 -7.92
CA LEU A 129 -5.42 8.74 -8.20
C LEU A 129 -6.16 7.58 -7.54
N ALA A 130 -7.08 7.90 -6.65
CA ALA A 130 -7.94 6.92 -6.01
C ALA A 130 -9.35 6.97 -6.58
N LYS A 131 -9.98 5.81 -6.72
CA LYS A 131 -11.37 5.66 -7.16
C LYS A 131 -12.10 4.75 -6.20
N HIS A 132 -13.25 5.21 -5.72
CA HIS A 132 -14.19 4.38 -4.98
C HIS A 132 -14.96 3.46 -5.92
N LEU A 133 -15.10 2.20 -5.54
CA LEU A 133 -15.75 1.16 -6.32
C LEU A 133 -17.14 0.88 -5.76
N PHE A 134 -18.11 0.88 -6.66
CA PHE A 134 -19.51 0.58 -6.35
C PHE A 134 -20.03 -0.50 -7.30
N VAL A 135 -20.68 -1.51 -6.78
CA VAL A 135 -21.32 -2.57 -7.54
C VAL A 135 -22.77 -2.73 -7.05
N LYS A 136 -23.74 -2.70 -7.97
CA LYS A 136 -25.19 -2.80 -7.64
C LYS A 136 -25.60 -1.83 -6.50
N ASN A 137 -25.10 -0.59 -6.55
CA ASN A 137 -25.33 0.45 -5.52
C ASN A 137 -24.74 0.14 -4.13
N ARG A 138 -23.76 -0.75 -4.04
CA ARG A 138 -23.01 -1.02 -2.81
C ARG A 138 -21.57 -0.56 -2.95
N TYR A 139 -21.04 0.05 -1.92
CA TYR A 139 -19.60 0.35 -1.84
C TYR A 139 -18.84 -0.96 -1.57
N ILE A 140 -17.92 -1.29 -2.45
CA ILE A 140 -17.13 -2.52 -2.34
C ILE A 140 -15.66 -2.25 -2.05
N GLY A 141 -15.23 -0.99 -2.11
CA GLY A 141 -13.82 -0.69 -1.83
C GLY A 141 -13.25 0.45 -2.63
N LYS A 142 -11.93 0.44 -2.76
CA LYS A 142 -11.16 1.50 -3.39
C LYS A 142 -10.01 0.92 -4.21
N VAL A 143 -9.79 1.47 -5.39
CA VAL A 143 -8.58 1.23 -6.20
C VAL A 143 -7.76 2.52 -6.26
N THR A 144 -6.44 2.39 -6.25
CA THR A 144 -5.53 3.54 -6.27
C THR A 144 -4.37 3.25 -7.21
N LEU A 145 -4.16 4.13 -8.18
CA LEU A 145 -2.97 4.15 -9.02
C LEU A 145 -1.99 5.17 -8.43
N LEU A 146 -0.75 4.75 -8.15
CA LEU A 146 0.25 5.56 -7.46
C LEU A 146 1.54 5.63 -8.27
N VAL A 147 2.20 6.79 -8.20
CA VAL A 147 3.62 6.94 -8.49
C VAL A 147 4.30 7.19 -7.15
N GLU A 148 5.24 6.34 -6.80
CA GLU A 148 5.89 6.32 -5.49
C GLU A 148 7.39 6.39 -5.63
N HIS A 149 8.00 7.13 -4.73
CA HIS A 149 9.43 7.09 -4.47
C HIS A 149 9.69 6.33 -3.17
N GLU A 150 10.75 5.55 -3.11
CA GLU A 150 11.16 4.87 -1.88
C GLU A 150 12.66 5.02 -1.72
N SER A 151 13.11 5.49 -0.56
CA SER A 151 14.53 5.71 -0.26
C SER A 151 14.84 5.55 1.22
N ASN A 152 16.11 5.23 1.51
CA ASN A 152 16.60 5.19 2.88
C ASN A 152 17.26 6.49 3.35
N GLY A 153 17.31 7.52 2.52
CA GLY A 153 17.91 8.82 2.85
C GLY A 153 19.43 8.82 2.99
N ARG A 154 20.09 7.77 2.51
CA ARG A 154 21.56 7.69 2.50
C ARG A 154 22.11 7.98 1.10
N ASP A 155 23.40 8.27 1.02
CA ASP A 155 24.12 8.50 -0.22
C ASP A 155 25.17 7.41 -0.50
N GLY A 156 25.84 7.53 -1.64
CA GLY A 156 26.94 6.64 -2.05
C GLY A 156 26.51 5.17 -2.14
N VAL A 157 27.37 4.29 -1.65
CA VAL A 157 27.18 2.82 -1.70
C VAL A 157 26.07 2.32 -0.80
N ASP A 158 25.70 3.09 0.22
CA ASP A 158 24.64 2.76 1.16
C ASP A 158 23.27 3.26 0.71
N SER A 159 23.22 4.00 -0.41
CA SER A 159 21.97 4.53 -0.96
C SER A 159 21.04 3.41 -1.42
N ARG A 160 19.79 3.51 -1.01
CA ARG A 160 18.67 2.72 -1.55
C ARG A 160 17.59 3.69 -1.95
N SER A 161 17.43 3.87 -3.26
CA SER A 161 16.51 4.85 -3.82
C SER A 161 15.94 4.32 -5.13
N TRP A 162 14.63 4.28 -5.26
CA TRP A 162 13.96 3.81 -6.45
C TRP A 162 12.54 4.36 -6.58
N ASN A 163 12.02 4.32 -7.80
CA ASN A 163 10.68 4.75 -8.11
C ASN A 163 9.85 3.56 -8.60
N LYS A 164 8.54 3.63 -8.41
CA LYS A 164 7.61 2.60 -8.86
C LYS A 164 6.26 3.17 -9.23
N ILE A 165 5.61 2.55 -10.20
CA ILE A 165 4.19 2.73 -10.46
C ILE A 165 3.47 1.56 -9.84
N SER A 166 2.49 1.84 -8.99
CA SER A 166 1.78 0.84 -8.22
C SER A 166 0.28 0.92 -8.46
N LEU A 167 -0.36 -0.23 -8.51
CA LEU A 167 -1.81 -0.36 -8.45
C LEU A 167 -2.17 -1.05 -7.14
N ALA A 168 -2.92 -0.37 -6.30
CA ALA A 168 -3.40 -0.90 -5.02
C ALA A 168 -4.92 -1.03 -5.04
N CYS A 169 -5.44 -2.07 -4.40
CA CYS A 169 -6.87 -2.24 -4.19
C CYS A 169 -7.16 -2.66 -2.74
N ASN A 170 -8.26 -2.16 -2.22
CA ASN A 170 -8.83 -2.56 -0.94
C ASN A 170 -10.28 -2.95 -1.23
N ILE A 171 -10.64 -4.21 -1.01
CA ILE A 171 -11.95 -4.76 -1.32
C ILE A 171 -12.57 -5.33 -0.06
N PHE A 172 -13.75 -4.85 0.30
CA PHE A 172 -14.55 -5.41 1.37
C PHE A 172 -15.26 -6.69 0.88
N ILE A 173 -15.00 -7.78 1.54
CA ILE A 173 -15.71 -9.05 1.34
C ILE A 173 -16.99 -9.03 2.16
N ASP A 174 -16.88 -8.53 3.40
CA ASP A 174 -17.99 -8.22 4.28
C ASP A 174 -17.66 -6.97 5.13
N PRO A 175 -18.58 -6.44 5.96
CA PRO A 175 -18.32 -5.23 6.75
C PRO A 175 -17.13 -5.32 7.70
N ASN A 176 -16.73 -6.53 8.09
CA ASN A 176 -15.66 -6.78 9.05
C ASN A 176 -14.40 -7.38 8.41
N PHE A 177 -14.44 -7.66 7.10
CA PHE A 177 -13.35 -8.34 6.42
C PHE A 177 -13.00 -7.65 5.10
N MET A 178 -11.77 -7.17 5.03
CA MET A 178 -11.22 -6.50 3.85
C MET A 178 -9.97 -7.22 3.35
N ILE A 179 -9.91 -7.45 2.06
CA ILE A 179 -8.69 -7.88 1.38
C ILE A 179 -8.03 -6.66 0.76
N HIS A 180 -6.73 -6.54 0.94
CA HIS A 180 -5.95 -5.53 0.27
C HIS A 180 -4.82 -6.17 -0.55
N GLY A 181 -4.58 -5.60 -1.70
CA GLY A 181 -3.54 -6.02 -2.62
C GLY A 181 -2.87 -4.83 -3.26
N LYS A 182 -1.58 -4.97 -3.55
CA LYS A 182 -0.79 -3.98 -4.25
C LYS A 182 0.21 -4.69 -5.15
N VAL A 183 0.29 -4.25 -6.38
CA VAL A 183 1.31 -4.68 -7.34
C VAL A 183 2.05 -3.46 -7.84
N TRP A 184 3.30 -3.62 -8.25
CA TRP A 184 4.08 -2.51 -8.76
C TRP A 184 5.05 -2.92 -9.86
N ILE A 185 5.38 -1.92 -10.66
CA ILE A 185 6.42 -1.98 -11.68
C ILE A 185 7.50 -0.98 -11.23
N PRO A 186 8.73 -1.42 -10.98
CA PRO A 186 9.82 -0.52 -10.65
C PRO A 186 10.24 0.28 -11.88
N ILE A 187 10.57 1.54 -11.65
CA ILE A 187 11.25 2.39 -12.62
C ILE A 187 12.72 2.38 -12.22
N ILE A 188 13.52 1.57 -12.91
CA ILE A 188 14.95 1.41 -12.63
C ILE A 188 15.70 2.28 -13.63
N ASP A 189 16.46 3.24 -13.12
CA ASP A 189 17.26 4.17 -13.94
C ASP A 189 18.55 3.55 -14.49
N GLY A 190 18.83 2.30 -14.12
CA GLY A 190 19.99 1.53 -14.57
C GLY A 190 21.30 1.85 -13.87
N MET A 191 21.34 2.84 -12.99
CA MET A 191 22.54 3.23 -12.27
C MET A 191 22.64 2.62 -10.88
N ASN A 192 21.56 2.68 -10.10
CA ASN A 192 21.52 2.21 -8.71
C ASN A 192 20.41 1.19 -8.49
N ASN A 193 20.61 0.31 -7.50
CA ASN A 193 19.59 -0.64 -7.02
C ASN A 193 18.99 -1.54 -8.12
N LYS A 194 19.82 -2.05 -9.03
CA LYS A 194 19.39 -2.96 -10.11
C LYS A 194 18.77 -4.24 -9.57
N ASP A 195 19.16 -4.64 -8.38
CA ASP A 195 18.76 -5.83 -7.65
C ASP A 195 17.58 -5.61 -6.70
N ILE A 196 16.95 -4.42 -6.74
CA ILE A 196 15.89 -4.05 -5.77
C ILE A 196 14.72 -5.06 -5.76
N LEU A 197 14.42 -5.69 -6.90
CA LEU A 197 13.35 -6.65 -7.00
C LEU A 197 13.63 -7.97 -6.27
N ASP A 198 14.89 -8.32 -6.08
CA ASP A 198 15.29 -9.52 -5.33
C ASP A 198 14.92 -9.38 -3.85
N TYR A 199 14.82 -8.13 -3.37
CA TYR A 199 14.49 -7.80 -1.99
C TYR A 199 13.05 -7.31 -1.80
N SER A 200 12.53 -6.51 -2.73
CA SER A 200 11.20 -5.87 -2.57
C SER A 200 10.06 -6.71 -3.14
N GLY A 201 10.37 -7.68 -4.03
CA GLY A 201 9.35 -8.37 -4.81
C GLY A 201 8.59 -7.43 -5.74
N ILE A 202 7.42 -7.87 -6.23
CA ILE A 202 6.57 -7.14 -7.16
C ILE A 202 5.12 -7.01 -6.70
N TYR A 203 4.77 -7.59 -5.57
CA TYR A 203 3.41 -7.52 -5.02
C TYR A 203 3.40 -7.62 -3.50
N GLN A 204 2.32 -7.16 -2.92
CA GLN A 204 1.98 -7.32 -1.51
C GLN A 204 0.49 -7.62 -1.42
N THR A 205 0.11 -8.52 -0.52
CA THR A 205 -1.29 -8.80 -0.22
C THR A 205 -1.47 -8.98 1.28
N GLY A 206 -2.67 -8.77 1.76
CA GLY A 206 -3.02 -8.95 3.14
C GLY A 206 -4.53 -8.89 3.34
N MET A 207 -4.96 -9.13 4.57
CA MET A 207 -6.37 -9.10 4.98
C MET A 207 -6.49 -8.51 6.38
N THR A 208 -7.56 -7.82 6.58
CA THR A 208 -7.87 -7.12 7.84
C THR A 208 -9.30 -7.37 8.22
#